data_5cfbfd46b2100ebcb85d5d065dfbe2f7
#
_entry.id   5cfbfd46b2100ebcb85d5d065dfbe2f7
#
_cell.length_a   1.000
_cell.length_b   1.000
_cell.length_c   1.000
_cell.angle_alpha   90.00
_cell.angle_beta   90.00
_cell.angle_gamma   90.00
#
_symmetry.space_group_name_H-M   'P 1'
#
loop_
_entity.id
_entity.type
_entity.pdbx_description
1 polymer ?
#
loop_
_entity_poly.entity_id
_entity_poly.type
_entity_poly.pdbx_seq_one_letter_code
_entity_poly.pdbx_strand_id
1 'polypeptide(L)'
;MARIILKGDEEILAAGIGNSTNAGNAKLARVYNPSSSADAIVYVVDPTGANEYSGIGSVTLGPQVTEFFEKQPTYNIYGNATIHVAPVGYGAN
;
A
#
# COMPACT_ATOMS: atom_id res chain seq x y z
N MET A 1 19.47 1.42 13.35
CA MET A 1 18.62 1.44 12.14
C MET A 1 17.58 0.33 12.23
N ALA A 2 16.34 0.69 11.98
CA ALA A 2 15.28 -0.32 11.98
C ALA A 2 15.42 -1.20 10.72
N ARG A 3 15.20 -2.49 10.88
CA ARG A 3 15.18 -3.41 9.76
C ARG A 3 13.73 -3.75 9.43
N ILE A 4 13.46 -3.87 8.13
CA ILE A 4 12.15 -4.25 7.64
C ILE A 4 12.16 -5.75 7.40
N ILE A 5 11.16 -6.43 7.92
CA ILE A 5 10.98 -7.87 7.68
C ILE A 5 9.72 -8.09 6.86
N LEU A 6 9.75 -9.12 6.01
CA LEU A 6 8.60 -9.50 5.22
C LEU A 6 7.61 -10.28 6.09
N LYS A 7 6.32 -9.95 5.96
CA LYS A 7 5.23 -10.59 6.69
C LYS A 7 4.34 -11.42 5.79
N GLY A 8 4.60 -11.43 4.49
CA GLY A 8 3.84 -12.19 3.52
C GLY A 8 4.32 -11.89 2.11
N ASP A 9 3.63 -12.44 1.14
CA ASP A 9 4.00 -12.27 -0.26
C ASP A 9 3.59 -10.91 -0.79
N GLU A 10 4.36 -10.40 -1.75
CA GLU A 10 4.01 -9.18 -2.45
C GLU A 10 2.81 -9.43 -3.35
N GLU A 11 1.86 -8.49 -3.34
CA GLU A 11 0.71 -8.50 -4.23
C GLU A 11 0.90 -7.48 -5.34
N ILE A 12 0.53 -7.85 -6.55
CA ILE A 12 0.52 -6.94 -7.69
C ILE A 12 -0.92 -6.50 -7.89
N LEU A 13 -1.19 -5.22 -7.68
CA LEU A 13 -2.55 -4.69 -7.76
C LEU A 13 -2.74 -3.92 -9.07
N ALA A 14 -3.72 -4.34 -9.85
CA ALA A 14 -4.18 -3.52 -10.98
C ALA A 14 -4.82 -2.23 -10.47
N ALA A 15 -4.95 -1.23 -11.33
CA ALA A 15 -5.54 0.05 -10.95
C ALA A 15 -6.98 -0.09 -10.44
N GLY A 16 -7.34 0.73 -9.47
CA GLY A 16 -8.72 0.88 -9.03
C GLY A 16 -9.01 0.32 -7.66
N ILE A 17 -10.02 0.91 -7.01
CA ILE A 17 -10.41 0.55 -5.64
C ILE A 17 -10.91 -0.89 -5.52
N GLY A 18 -11.47 -1.44 -6.59
CA GLY A 18 -11.90 -2.84 -6.60
C GLY A 18 -10.78 -3.84 -6.44
N ASN A 19 -9.54 -3.42 -6.65
CA ASN A 19 -8.35 -4.25 -6.50
C ASN A 19 -7.57 -3.93 -5.22
N SER A 20 -8.18 -3.21 -4.28
CA SER A 20 -7.50 -2.81 -3.04
C SER A 20 -7.18 -4.01 -2.15
N THR A 21 -6.16 -3.87 -1.33
CA THR A 21 -5.74 -4.91 -0.37
C THR A 21 -5.45 -4.30 0.99
N ASN A 22 -5.71 -5.07 2.06
CA ASN A 22 -5.27 -4.69 3.40
C ASN A 22 -3.86 -5.22 3.71
N ALA A 23 -3.20 -5.81 2.72
CA ALA A 23 -1.85 -6.36 2.87
C ALA A 23 -1.76 -7.36 4.04
N GLY A 24 -2.71 -8.30 4.11
CA GLY A 24 -2.73 -9.30 5.18
C GLY A 24 -2.95 -8.71 6.57
N ASN A 25 -3.72 -7.63 6.66
CA ASN A 25 -3.95 -6.89 7.91
C ASN A 25 -2.66 -6.31 8.52
N ALA A 26 -1.68 -5.98 7.69
CA ALA A 26 -0.44 -5.41 8.17
C ALA A 26 -0.62 -3.98 8.64
N LYS A 27 0.15 -3.59 9.65
CA LYS A 27 0.23 -2.20 10.12
C LYS A 27 1.22 -1.38 9.31
N LEU A 28 2.10 -2.05 8.57
CA LEU A 28 3.11 -1.42 7.74
C LEU A 28 3.14 -2.12 6.40
N ALA A 29 3.07 -1.35 5.34
CA ALA A 29 3.09 -1.88 3.97
C ALA A 29 4.18 -1.20 3.16
N ARG A 30 4.90 -1.99 2.36
CA ARG A 30 5.83 -1.50 1.37
C ARG A 30 5.08 -1.39 0.06
N VAL A 31 5.11 -0.22 -0.55
CA VAL A 31 4.43 0.03 -1.82
C VAL A 31 5.44 0.49 -2.86
N TYR A 32 5.41 -0.11 -4.03
CA TYR A 32 6.33 0.16 -5.11
C TYR A 32 5.58 0.48 -6.39
N ASN A 33 6.00 1.56 -7.06
CA ASN A 33 5.50 1.88 -8.40
C ASN A 33 6.41 1.24 -9.44
N PRO A 34 5.98 0.20 -10.15
CA PRO A 34 6.84 -0.52 -11.10
C PRO A 34 7.02 0.19 -12.44
N SER A 35 6.25 1.24 -12.71
CA SER A 35 6.37 1.96 -13.98
C SER A 35 7.75 2.57 -14.13
N SER A 36 8.32 2.51 -15.31
CA SER A 36 9.60 3.15 -15.62
C SER A 36 9.47 4.62 -16.03
N SER A 37 8.25 5.09 -16.25
CA SER A 37 8.04 6.42 -16.85
C SER A 37 6.86 7.21 -16.28
N ALA A 38 5.94 6.59 -15.56
CA ALA A 38 4.71 7.24 -15.10
C ALA A 38 4.61 7.23 -13.58
N ASP A 39 4.01 8.29 -13.02
CA ASP A 39 3.69 8.35 -11.59
C ASP A 39 2.51 7.43 -11.29
N ALA A 40 2.42 6.99 -10.04
CA ALA A 40 1.25 6.31 -9.52
C ALA A 40 0.76 7.04 -8.27
N ILE A 41 -0.53 7.27 -8.17
CA ILE A 41 -1.12 7.81 -6.94
C ILE A 41 -1.60 6.62 -6.12
N VAL A 42 -1.13 6.55 -4.88
CA VAL A 42 -1.48 5.49 -3.94
C VAL A 42 -2.46 6.05 -2.93
N TYR A 43 -3.55 5.32 -2.70
CA TYR A 43 -4.62 5.72 -1.79
C TYR A 43 -4.70 4.72 -0.63
N VAL A 44 -4.95 5.25 0.57
CA VAL A 44 -5.30 4.44 1.74
C VAL A 44 -6.73 4.77 2.11
N VAL A 45 -7.57 3.77 2.27
CA VAL A 45 -8.99 3.94 2.54
C VAL A 45 -9.43 3.03 3.68
N ASP A 46 -10.49 3.44 4.37
CA ASP A 46 -11.12 2.66 5.42
C ASP A 46 -12.36 1.96 4.83
N PRO A 47 -12.30 0.66 4.57
CA PRO A 47 -13.45 -0.04 3.98
C PRO A 47 -14.62 -0.22 4.93
N THR A 48 -14.43 0.05 6.23
CA THR A 48 -15.48 -0.07 7.24
C THR A 48 -16.13 1.25 7.60
N GLY A 49 -15.70 2.34 6.93
CA GLY A 49 -16.27 3.67 7.21
C GLY A 49 -17.72 3.79 6.81
N ALA A 50 -18.39 4.83 7.33
CA ALA A 50 -19.83 5.05 7.12
C ALA A 50 -20.20 5.18 5.63
N ASN A 51 -19.26 5.62 4.82
CA ASN A 51 -19.43 5.77 3.36
C ASN A 51 -18.43 4.87 2.65
N GLU A 52 -18.52 3.61 2.83
CA GLU A 52 -17.59 2.61 2.26
C GLU A 52 -16.33 3.24 1.63
N TYR A 53 -15.17 2.77 2.02
CA TYR A 53 -13.91 3.27 1.45
C TYR A 53 -13.66 4.76 1.71
N SER A 54 -13.96 5.21 2.93
CA SER A 54 -13.60 6.58 3.34
C SER A 54 -12.11 6.81 3.15
N GLY A 55 -11.77 7.87 2.44
CA GLY A 55 -10.37 8.20 2.17
C GLY A 55 -9.62 8.59 3.43
N ILE A 56 -8.47 7.98 3.66
CA ILE A 56 -7.57 8.34 4.74
C ILE A 56 -6.49 9.28 4.23
N GLY A 57 -5.95 8.97 3.05
CA GLY A 57 -4.92 9.79 2.44
C GLY A 57 -4.47 9.25 1.11
N SER A 58 -3.67 10.04 0.42
CA SER A 58 -3.08 9.65 -0.85
C SER A 58 -1.70 10.26 -0.99
N VAL A 59 -0.87 9.63 -1.82
CA VAL A 59 0.47 10.13 -2.13
C VAL A 59 0.85 9.71 -3.54
N THR A 60 1.61 10.56 -4.21
CA THR A 60 2.13 10.26 -5.53
C THR A 60 3.50 9.63 -5.42
N LEU A 61 3.68 8.46 -6.04
CA LEU A 61 4.97 7.81 -6.18
C LEU A 61 5.48 8.02 -7.59
N GLY A 62 6.68 8.55 -7.71
CA GLY A 62 7.36 8.65 -9.01
C GLY A 62 7.69 7.26 -9.56
N PRO A 63 8.17 7.21 -10.83
CA PRO A 63 8.56 5.93 -11.43
C PRO A 63 9.60 5.19 -10.60
N GLN A 64 9.34 3.90 -10.35
CA GLN A 64 10.25 3.02 -9.62
C GLN A 64 10.60 3.49 -8.20
N VAL A 65 9.68 4.25 -7.57
CA VAL A 65 9.82 4.71 -6.19
C VAL A 65 9.12 3.75 -5.26
N THR A 66 9.74 3.50 -4.11
CA THR A 66 9.19 2.68 -3.02
C THR A 66 8.94 3.57 -1.81
N GLU A 67 7.80 3.39 -1.17
CA GLU A 67 7.47 4.05 0.10
C GLU A 67 6.87 3.05 1.06
N PHE A 68 6.99 3.35 2.35
CA PHE A 68 6.42 2.54 3.42
C PHE A 68 5.33 3.33 4.11
N PHE A 69 4.17 2.70 4.30
CA PHE A 69 3.02 3.35 4.92
C PHE A 69 2.61 2.58 6.18
N GLU A 70 2.50 3.32 7.29
CA GLU A 70 1.84 2.80 8.47
C GLU A 70 0.34 3.01 8.31
N LYS A 71 -0.44 2.03 8.73
CA LYS A 71 -1.90 2.10 8.61
C LYS A 71 -2.54 1.22 9.66
N GLN A 72 -3.84 1.41 9.88
CA GLN A 72 -4.61 0.45 10.66
C GLN A 72 -4.68 -0.87 9.89
N PRO A 73 -4.68 -2.02 10.58
CA PRO A 73 -4.66 -3.32 9.90
C PRO A 73 -5.75 -3.50 8.87
N THR A 74 -6.95 -2.98 9.11
CA THR A 74 -8.10 -3.15 8.23
C THR A 74 -8.18 -2.17 7.09
N TYR A 75 -7.32 -1.14 7.06
CA TYR A 75 -7.32 -0.18 5.97
C TYR A 75 -6.78 -0.80 4.69
N ASN A 76 -7.37 -0.44 3.57
CA ASN A 76 -6.97 -0.94 2.26
C ASN A 76 -6.12 0.07 1.50
N ILE A 77 -5.25 -0.47 0.65
CA ILE A 77 -4.37 0.30 -0.23
C ILE A 77 -4.75 -0.03 -1.67
N TYR A 78 -4.81 0.97 -2.52
CA TYR A 78 -4.93 0.79 -3.96
C TYR A 78 -4.23 1.95 -4.69
N GLY A 79 -4.07 1.80 -6.00
CA GLY A 79 -3.46 2.84 -6.82
C GLY A 79 -4.31 3.18 -8.03
N ASN A 80 -4.01 4.31 -8.67
CA ASN A 80 -4.62 4.66 -9.96
C ASN A 80 -3.89 4.00 -11.14
N ALA A 81 -2.87 3.22 -10.85
CA ALA A 81 -2.10 2.45 -11.80
C ALA A 81 -1.61 1.19 -11.09
N THR A 82 -1.00 0.27 -11.81
CA THR A 82 -0.45 -0.96 -11.19
C THR A 82 0.58 -0.59 -10.14
N ILE A 83 0.44 -1.17 -8.95
CA ILE A 83 1.40 -1.03 -7.85
C ILE A 83 1.67 -2.40 -7.23
N HIS A 84 2.83 -2.54 -6.60
CA HIS A 84 3.18 -3.74 -5.84
C HIS A 84 3.09 -3.41 -4.35
N VAL A 85 2.41 -4.24 -3.58
CA VAL A 85 2.20 -4.02 -2.15
C VAL A 85 2.64 -5.28 -1.39
N ALA A 86 3.47 -5.10 -0.39
CA ALA A 86 3.93 -6.20 0.45
C ALA A 86 3.69 -5.88 1.93
N PRO A 87 3.17 -6.84 2.71
CA PRO A 87 3.10 -6.68 4.15
C PRO A 87 4.49 -6.79 4.75
N VAL A 88 4.85 -5.83 5.59
CA VAL A 88 6.16 -5.82 6.25
C VAL A 88 5.99 -5.41 7.70
N GLY A 89 7.07 -5.52 8.45
CA GLY A 89 7.12 -5.08 9.84
C GLY A 89 8.52 -4.63 10.17
N TYR A 90 8.67 -3.98 11.31
CA TYR A 90 9.98 -3.61 11.79
C TYR A 90 10.63 -4.82 12.47
N GLY A 91 11.85 -5.13 12.07
CA GLY A 91 12.61 -6.19 12.71
C GLY A 91 13.11 -5.78 14.09
N ALA A 92 13.32 -6.77 14.95
CA ALA A 92 13.99 -6.54 16.22
C ALA A 92 15.47 -6.24 15.96
N ASN A 93 16.02 -5.39 16.78
CA ASN A 93 17.45 -5.08 16.72
C ASN A 93 18.23 -6.06 17.57
#